data_d9e9e20b4340ef83e6933c5bf5bbec60
#
_entry.id   d9e9e20b4340ef83e6933c5bf5bbec60
#
_cell.length_a   1.000
_cell.length_b   1.000
_cell.length_c   1.000
_cell.angle_alpha   90.00
_cell.angle_beta   90.00
_cell.angle_gamma   90.00
#
_symmetry.space_group_name_H-M   'P 1'
#
loop_
_entity.id
_entity.type
_entity.pdbx_description
1 polymer ?
#
loop_
_entity_poly.entity_id
_entity_poly.type
_entity_poly.pdbx_seq_one_letter_code
_entity_poly.pdbx_strand_id
1 'polypeptide(L)'
;AYDDHYTGPAFDPAEGERLAKIIGNKTVLFMANHGVTTVGNTVAEAYDRLYYLERAAQVQIYAMWTGQPLKELPAEVVEKTRGQLGGAQFYDGPSPAQRHFDALKRILDRTEPDYKT
;
A
#
# COMPACT_ATOMS: atom_id res chain seq x y z
N ALA A 1 8.80 5.85 1.86
CA ALA A 1 9.89 6.50 1.14
C ALA A 1 9.34 7.37 0.02
N TYR A 2 10.12 8.35 -0.41
CA TYR A 2 9.78 9.26 -1.51
C TYR A 2 10.97 9.35 -2.46
N ASP A 3 10.70 9.34 -3.76
CA ASP A 3 11.65 9.58 -4.83
C ASP A 3 11.18 10.80 -5.63
N ASP A 4 11.93 11.89 -5.55
CA ASP A 4 11.61 13.15 -6.23
C ASP A 4 12.23 13.23 -7.65
N HIS A 5 12.99 12.21 -8.04
CA HIS A 5 13.72 12.18 -9.30
C HIS A 5 13.12 11.17 -10.29
N TYR A 6 12.20 11.63 -11.13
CA TYR A 6 11.69 10.82 -12.22
C TYR A 6 12.72 10.73 -13.35
N THR A 7 13.20 9.53 -13.65
CA THR A 7 14.22 9.24 -14.68
C THR A 7 13.65 8.51 -15.90
N GLY A 8 12.34 8.35 -15.98
CA GLY A 8 11.67 7.60 -17.03
C GLY A 8 11.26 6.19 -16.58
N PRO A 9 10.73 5.36 -17.51
CA PRO A 9 10.34 4.00 -17.20
C PRO A 9 11.55 3.14 -16.78
N ALA A 10 11.35 2.28 -15.78
CA ALA A 10 12.40 1.43 -15.20
C ALA A 10 12.72 0.22 -16.09
N PHE A 11 13.27 0.46 -17.28
CA PHE A 11 13.74 -0.59 -18.18
C PHE A 11 15.20 -1.01 -17.91
N ASP A 12 15.94 -0.19 -17.16
CA ASP A 12 17.33 -0.42 -16.83
C ASP A 12 17.46 -1.06 -15.43
N PRO A 13 18.23 -2.17 -15.28
CA PRO A 13 18.53 -2.74 -13.97
C PRO A 13 19.09 -1.72 -12.97
N ALA A 14 19.89 -0.76 -13.43
CA ALA A 14 20.45 0.30 -12.58
C ALA A 14 19.35 1.17 -11.93
N GLU A 15 18.26 1.43 -12.62
CA GLU A 15 17.11 2.13 -12.05
C GLU A 15 16.43 1.29 -10.98
N GLY A 16 16.26 -0.01 -11.20
CA GLY A 16 15.77 -0.94 -10.20
C GLY A 16 16.60 -0.93 -8.90
N GLU A 17 17.93 -0.94 -9.04
CA GLU A 17 18.85 -0.84 -7.91
C GLU A 17 18.75 0.51 -7.18
N ARG A 18 18.58 1.60 -7.92
CA ARG A 18 18.39 2.94 -7.37
C ARG A 18 17.12 3.00 -6.52
N LEU A 19 15.99 2.54 -7.05
CA LEU A 19 14.71 2.50 -6.36
C LEU A 19 14.75 1.57 -5.13
N ALA A 20 15.42 0.43 -5.24
CA ALA A 20 15.63 -0.48 -4.12
C ALA A 20 16.44 0.17 -2.97
N LYS A 21 17.42 0.99 -3.29
CA LYS A 21 18.19 1.76 -2.28
C LYS A 21 17.30 2.83 -1.62
N ILE A 22 16.46 3.52 -2.38
CA ILE A 22 15.57 4.56 -1.85
C ILE A 22 14.50 3.96 -0.95
N ILE A 23 13.85 2.89 -1.35
CA ILE A 23 12.83 2.24 -0.53
C ILE A 23 13.43 1.65 0.75
N GLY A 24 14.63 1.08 0.69
CA GLY A 24 15.33 0.50 1.83
C GLY A 24 14.45 -0.52 2.57
N ASN A 25 14.23 -0.29 3.86
CA ASN A 25 13.38 -1.12 4.72
C ASN A 25 11.91 -0.65 4.79
N LYS A 26 11.51 0.30 3.94
CA LYS A 26 10.13 0.78 3.89
C LYS A 26 9.28 -0.13 3.01
N THR A 27 7.97 -0.07 3.21
CA THR A 27 7.01 -0.91 2.48
C THR A 27 6.28 -0.17 1.36
N VAL A 28 6.47 1.14 1.27
CA VAL A 28 5.85 2.01 0.27
C VAL A 28 6.87 3.00 -0.25
N LEU A 29 6.93 3.15 -1.57
CA LEU A 29 7.71 4.15 -2.27
C LEU A 29 6.79 4.98 -3.16
N PHE A 30 6.68 6.28 -2.89
CA PHE A 30 6.08 7.24 -3.79
C PHE A 30 7.16 7.76 -4.75
N MET A 31 6.86 7.74 -6.02
CA MET A 31 7.75 8.21 -7.08
C MET A 31 7.08 9.40 -7.79
N ALA A 32 7.74 10.56 -7.74
CA ALA A 32 7.23 11.78 -8.37
C ALA A 32 6.96 11.56 -9.86
N ASN A 33 5.83 12.05 -10.35
CA ASN A 33 5.38 11.95 -11.75
C ASN A 33 5.27 10.49 -12.30
N HIS A 34 5.33 9.48 -11.44
CA HIS A 34 5.25 8.08 -11.87
C HIS A 34 4.12 7.32 -11.15
N GLY A 35 4.13 7.30 -9.83
CA GLY A 35 3.13 6.56 -9.06
C GLY A 35 3.68 6.01 -7.75
N VAL A 36 3.21 4.84 -7.36
CA VAL A 36 3.57 4.22 -6.07
C VAL A 36 3.92 2.75 -6.25
N THR A 37 4.94 2.31 -5.51
CA THR A 37 5.29 0.89 -5.36
C THR A 37 5.04 0.46 -3.92
N THR A 38 4.40 -0.70 -3.76
CA THR A 38 4.25 -1.36 -2.46
C THR A 38 4.94 -2.71 -2.47
N VAL A 39 5.56 -3.08 -1.36
CA VAL A 39 6.22 -4.37 -1.19
C VAL A 39 5.65 -5.12 0.01
N GLY A 40 5.70 -6.45 -0.01
CA GLY A 40 5.24 -7.32 1.06
C GLY A 40 5.93 -8.66 1.01
N ASN A 41 5.82 -9.46 2.08
CA ASN A 41 6.33 -10.83 2.10
C ASN A 41 5.52 -11.76 1.18
N THR A 42 4.30 -11.36 0.85
CA THR A 42 3.40 -12.06 -0.08
C THR A 42 2.73 -11.05 -1.02
N VAL A 43 2.23 -11.54 -2.16
CA VAL A 43 1.41 -10.73 -3.08
C VAL A 43 0.18 -10.17 -2.37
N ALA A 44 -0.46 -10.97 -1.51
CA ALA A 44 -1.61 -10.53 -0.72
C ALA A 44 -1.27 -9.31 0.16
N GLU A 45 -0.11 -9.31 0.84
CA GLU A 45 0.32 -8.17 1.65
C GLU A 45 0.63 -6.93 0.80
N ALA A 46 1.35 -7.08 -0.31
CA ALA A 46 1.66 -5.96 -1.19
C ALA A 46 0.38 -5.34 -1.77
N TYR A 47 -0.55 -6.18 -2.22
CA TYR A 47 -1.85 -5.75 -2.73
C TYR A 47 -2.69 -5.03 -1.66
N ASP A 48 -2.80 -5.60 -0.48
CA ASP A 48 -3.57 -5.03 0.64
C ASP A 48 -3.05 -3.64 1.03
N ARG A 49 -1.73 -3.48 1.08
CA ARG A 49 -1.08 -2.17 1.32
C ARG A 49 -1.44 -1.16 0.25
N LEU A 50 -1.39 -1.55 -1.03
CA LEU A 50 -1.76 -0.67 -2.14
C LEU A 50 -3.23 -0.28 -2.06
N TYR A 51 -4.11 -1.24 -1.81
CA TYR A 51 -5.55 -1.02 -1.69
C TYR A 51 -5.89 0.03 -0.61
N TYR A 52 -5.36 -0.15 0.60
CA TYR A 52 -5.64 0.80 1.69
C TYR A 52 -4.92 2.13 1.53
N LEU A 53 -3.74 2.15 0.91
CA LEU A 53 -3.05 3.39 0.57
C LEU A 53 -3.88 4.23 -0.39
N GLU A 54 -4.42 3.62 -1.44
CA GLU A 54 -5.31 4.29 -2.40
C GLU A 54 -6.57 4.82 -1.71
N ARG A 55 -7.20 4.03 -0.84
CA ARG A 55 -8.37 4.48 -0.06
C ARG A 55 -8.05 5.65 0.86
N ALA A 56 -6.91 5.61 1.54
CA ALA A 56 -6.46 6.71 2.39
C ALA A 56 -6.20 7.99 1.57
N ALA A 57 -5.57 7.88 0.42
CA ALA A 57 -5.34 9.01 -0.49
C ALA A 57 -6.67 9.63 -0.97
N GLN A 58 -7.65 8.81 -1.35
CA GLN A 58 -8.99 9.29 -1.74
C GLN A 58 -9.66 10.04 -0.60
N VAL A 59 -9.66 9.47 0.60
CA VAL A 59 -10.27 10.11 1.79
C VAL A 59 -9.59 11.44 2.09
N GLN A 60 -8.26 11.50 2.00
CA GLN A 60 -7.51 12.74 2.21
C GLN A 60 -7.88 13.80 1.18
N ILE A 61 -7.93 13.45 -0.11
CA ILE A 61 -8.33 14.38 -1.17
C ILE A 61 -9.74 14.91 -0.92
N TYR A 62 -10.70 14.04 -0.58
CA TYR A 62 -12.06 14.47 -0.28
C TYR A 62 -12.11 15.39 0.94
N ALA A 63 -11.35 15.10 1.99
CA ALA A 63 -11.26 15.99 3.14
C ALA A 63 -10.67 17.36 2.78
N MET A 64 -9.64 17.40 1.95
CA MET A 64 -9.03 18.65 1.47
C MET A 64 -10.01 19.47 0.59
N TRP A 65 -10.86 18.82 -0.21
CA TRP A 65 -11.86 19.50 -1.04
C TRP A 65 -12.91 20.26 -0.22
N THR A 66 -13.08 19.93 1.06
CA THR A 66 -14.02 20.69 1.93
C THR A 66 -13.54 22.12 2.21
N GLY A 67 -12.26 22.42 1.97
CA GLY A 67 -11.63 23.70 2.33
C GLY A 67 -11.48 23.92 3.84
N GLN A 68 -11.85 22.94 4.66
CA GLN A 68 -11.71 23.02 6.10
C GLN A 68 -10.31 22.55 6.54
N PRO A 69 -9.75 23.09 7.63
CA PRO A 69 -8.50 22.60 8.19
C PRO A 69 -8.60 21.12 8.56
N LEU A 70 -7.60 20.34 8.17
CA LEU A 70 -7.52 18.93 8.57
C LEU A 70 -7.21 18.83 10.07
N LYS A 71 -7.89 17.92 10.75
CA LYS A 71 -7.62 17.60 12.15
C LYS A 71 -6.60 16.45 12.19
N GLU A 72 -5.37 16.80 12.49
CA GLU A 72 -4.30 15.80 12.62
C GLU A 72 -4.43 14.98 13.91
N LEU A 73 -4.06 13.72 13.84
CA LEU A 73 -4.00 12.85 15.02
C LEU A 73 -2.69 13.14 15.79
N PRO A 74 -2.73 13.11 17.14
CA PRO A 74 -1.51 13.15 17.94
C PRO A 74 -0.57 11.99 17.59
N ALA A 75 0.74 12.24 17.56
CA ALA A 75 1.75 11.25 17.20
C ALA A 75 1.66 9.96 18.04
N GLU A 76 1.34 10.07 19.32
CA GLU A 76 1.14 8.94 20.23
C GLU A 76 -0.01 8.03 19.80
N VAL A 77 -1.10 8.62 19.26
CA VAL A 77 -2.26 7.87 18.75
C VAL A 77 -1.88 7.14 17.46
N VAL A 78 -1.10 7.80 16.60
CA VAL A 78 -0.59 7.21 15.35
C VAL A 78 0.28 5.99 15.65
N GLU A 79 1.24 6.11 16.58
CA GLU A 79 2.14 5.01 16.96
C GLU A 79 1.40 3.86 17.65
N LYS A 80 0.45 4.16 18.53
CA LYS A 80 -0.39 3.15 19.16
C LYS A 80 -1.19 2.35 18.13
N THR A 81 -1.84 3.06 17.21
CA THR A 81 -2.65 2.44 16.14
C THR A 81 -1.77 1.59 15.21
N ARG A 82 -0.59 2.09 14.84
CA ARG A 82 0.39 1.35 14.05
C ARG A 82 0.79 0.02 14.73
N GLY A 83 1.08 0.06 16.02
CA GLY A 83 1.41 -1.14 16.80
C GLY A 83 0.25 -2.15 16.85
N GLN A 84 -0.98 -1.68 16.96
CA GLN A 84 -2.18 -2.53 16.98
C GLN A 84 -2.46 -3.17 15.63
N LEU A 85 -2.32 -2.43 14.53
CA LEU A 85 -2.60 -2.93 13.18
C LEU A 85 -1.46 -3.80 12.63
N GLY A 86 -0.20 -3.58 13.08
CA GLY A 86 0.96 -4.35 12.64
C GLY A 86 1.19 -5.66 13.40
N GLY A 87 0.44 -5.92 14.47
CA GLY A 87 0.65 -7.07 15.34
C GLY A 87 0.00 -8.35 14.82
N ALA A 88 0.78 -9.27 14.26
CA ALA A 88 0.31 -10.61 13.86
C ALA A 88 -0.32 -11.42 15.02
N GLN A 89 -0.02 -11.03 16.25
CA GLN A 89 -0.50 -11.69 17.48
C GLN A 89 -2.01 -11.53 17.77
N PHE A 90 -2.70 -10.66 17.00
CA PHE A 90 -4.14 -10.44 17.20
C PHE A 90 -5.02 -11.31 16.31
N TYR A 91 -4.42 -12.15 15.46
CA TYR A 91 -5.18 -12.94 14.49
C TYR A 91 -4.84 -14.42 14.61
N ASP A 92 -5.84 -15.23 14.89
CA ASP A 92 -5.77 -16.67 14.74
C ASP A 92 -6.07 -17.05 13.28
N GLY A 93 -5.13 -17.76 12.63
CA GLY A 93 -5.22 -18.15 11.21
C GLY A 93 -4.64 -17.14 10.21
N PRO A 94 -5.15 -17.10 8.95
CA PRO A 94 -4.62 -16.25 7.90
C PRO A 94 -4.66 -14.76 8.25
N SER A 95 -3.63 -14.02 7.83
CA SER A 95 -3.54 -12.57 8.06
C SER A 95 -4.74 -11.83 7.45
N PRO A 96 -5.07 -10.62 7.95
CA PRO A 96 -6.11 -9.78 7.34
C PRO A 96 -5.89 -9.57 5.85
N ALA A 97 -4.65 -9.33 5.42
CA ALA A 97 -4.29 -9.17 4.01
C ALA A 97 -4.62 -10.44 3.20
N GLN A 98 -4.31 -11.63 3.73
CA GLN A 98 -4.64 -12.87 3.05
C GLN A 98 -6.15 -13.09 2.96
N ARG A 99 -6.90 -12.81 4.04
CA ARG A 99 -8.37 -12.92 4.03
C ARG A 99 -9.02 -11.96 3.03
N HIS A 100 -8.52 -10.73 2.95
CA HIS A 100 -8.98 -9.73 1.98
C HIS A 100 -8.70 -10.20 0.55
N PHE A 101 -7.47 -10.63 0.27
CA PHE A 101 -7.07 -11.12 -1.05
C PHE A 101 -7.91 -12.34 -1.48
N ASP A 102 -8.14 -13.30 -0.58
CA ASP A 102 -8.98 -14.46 -0.85
C ASP A 102 -10.47 -14.09 -1.07
N ALA A 103 -10.95 -13.04 -0.39
CA ALA A 103 -12.30 -12.53 -0.63
C ALA A 103 -12.45 -11.97 -2.05
N LEU A 104 -11.46 -11.20 -2.52
CA LEU A 104 -11.44 -10.66 -3.89
C LEU A 104 -11.32 -11.77 -4.94
N LYS A 105 -10.49 -12.79 -4.70
CA LYS A 105 -10.41 -13.97 -5.57
C LYS A 105 -11.76 -14.68 -5.70
N ARG A 106 -12.50 -14.84 -4.59
CA ARG A 106 -13.85 -15.43 -4.64
C ARG A 106 -14.85 -14.60 -5.45
N ILE A 107 -14.66 -13.28 -5.53
CA ILE A 107 -15.47 -12.43 -6.42
C ILE A 107 -15.09 -12.72 -7.86
N LEU A 108 -13.80 -12.68 -8.21
CA LEU A 108 -13.31 -12.99 -9.57
C LEU A 108 -13.71 -14.39 -10.04
N ASP A 109 -13.64 -15.38 -9.15
CA ASP A 109 -14.08 -16.76 -9.45
C ASP A 109 -15.53 -16.85 -9.95
N ARG A 110 -16.37 -15.87 -9.56
CA ARG A 110 -17.78 -15.80 -9.97
C ARG A 110 -18.02 -14.89 -11.16
N THR A 111 -17.28 -13.80 -11.26
CA THR A 111 -17.53 -12.75 -12.26
C THR A 111 -16.64 -12.88 -13.50
N GLU A 112 -15.42 -13.38 -13.33
CA GLU A 112 -14.38 -13.46 -14.37
C GLU A 112 -13.52 -14.71 -14.19
N PRO A 113 -14.11 -15.93 -14.30
CA PRO A 113 -13.41 -17.18 -13.98
C PRO A 113 -12.24 -17.50 -14.92
N ASP A 114 -12.17 -16.89 -16.08
CA ASP A 114 -11.15 -17.03 -17.11
C ASP A 114 -9.78 -16.42 -16.70
N TYR A 115 -9.71 -15.63 -15.63
CA TYR A 115 -8.42 -15.13 -15.14
C TYR A 115 -7.45 -16.24 -14.68
N LYS A 116 -7.92 -17.48 -14.56
CA LYS A 116 -7.14 -18.66 -14.16
C LYS A 116 -6.52 -19.44 -15.31
N THR A 117 -6.81 -19.07 -16.56
CA THR A 117 -6.33 -19.76 -17.78
C THR A 117 -5.06 -19.16 -18.31
#